data_6ee7176df66ed183b68994f91372d2b2
#
_entry.id   6ee7176df66ed183b68994f91372d2b2
#
_cell.length_a   1.000
_cell.length_b   1.000
_cell.length_c   1.000
_cell.angle_alpha   90.00
_cell.angle_beta   90.00
_cell.angle_gamma   90.00
#
_symmetry.space_group_name_H-M   'P 1'
#
loop_
_entity.id
_entity.type
_entity.pdbx_description
1 polymer ?
#
loop_
_entity_poly.entity_id
_entity_poly.type
_entity_poly.pdbx_seq_one_letter_code
_entity_poly.pdbx_strand_id
1 'polypeptide(L)'
;MLEDNERVDHLIKEGYEIIQNDEVFSFSTDALLLGYLTEVRKNDKVMDLCSGNGVIPLLLAAKSTQPIEGIEIQEQLVSMARRSFKLNDLNDRLTMHRMDLKDVYQTFQPAQYTLVTC
;
A
#
# COMPACT_ATOMS: atom_id res chain seq x y z
N MET A 1 -19.48 -1.91 3.44
CA MET A 1 -18.08 -1.81 3.06
C MET A 1 -17.14 -1.52 4.23
N LEU A 2 -17.45 -0.54 5.07
CA LEU A 2 -16.69 -0.33 6.30
C LEU A 2 -17.06 -1.35 7.36
N GLU A 3 -16.06 -1.85 8.08
CA GLU A 3 -16.25 -2.72 9.23
C GLU A 3 -16.25 -1.87 10.51
N ASP A 4 -16.49 -2.52 11.66
CA ASP A 4 -16.56 -1.81 12.95
C ASP A 4 -15.26 -1.07 13.24
N ASN A 5 -15.39 0.13 13.79
CA ASN A 5 -14.27 1.01 14.18
C ASN A 5 -13.44 1.52 13.00
N GLU A 6 -13.87 1.30 11.78
CA GLU A 6 -13.21 1.82 10.59
C GLU A 6 -13.80 3.17 10.19
N ARG A 7 -12.94 4.00 9.63
CA ARG A 7 -13.32 5.28 9.04
C ARG A 7 -12.58 5.49 7.72
N VAL A 8 -13.09 6.39 6.90
CA VAL A 8 -12.40 6.82 5.68
C VAL A 8 -11.73 8.17 5.95
N ASP A 9 -10.42 8.22 5.75
CA ASP A 9 -9.65 9.46 5.79
C ASP A 9 -9.17 9.80 4.37
N HIS A 10 -8.78 11.04 4.17
CA HIS A 10 -8.33 11.54 2.88
C HIS A 10 -6.84 11.86 2.91
N LEU A 11 -6.14 11.45 1.86
CA LEU A 11 -4.77 11.89 1.60
C LEU A 11 -4.87 13.21 0.84
N ILE A 12 -4.71 14.33 1.56
CA ILE A 12 -5.07 15.67 1.09
C ILE A 12 -4.43 16.01 -0.26
N LYS A 13 -3.14 15.73 -0.41
CA LYS A 13 -2.39 16.10 -1.59
C LYS A 13 -2.79 15.28 -2.82
N GLU A 14 -2.98 13.99 -2.65
CA GLU A 14 -3.27 13.04 -3.73
C GLU A 14 -4.76 12.94 -4.03
N GLY A 15 -5.62 13.33 -3.09
CA GLY A 15 -7.05 13.21 -3.21
C GLY A 15 -7.59 11.79 -3.02
N TYR A 16 -6.73 10.85 -2.63
CA TYR A 16 -7.14 9.47 -2.39
C TYR A 16 -7.78 9.30 -1.02
N GLU A 17 -8.65 8.30 -0.92
CA GLU A 17 -9.30 7.91 0.33
C GLU A 17 -8.63 6.65 0.88
N ILE A 18 -8.49 6.57 2.20
CA ILE A 18 -7.89 5.42 2.87
C ILE A 18 -8.70 5.02 4.09
N ILE A 19 -8.90 3.72 4.25
CA ILE A 19 -9.60 3.16 5.40
C ILE A 19 -8.62 3.02 6.56
N GLN A 20 -9.00 3.55 7.72
CA GLN A 20 -8.21 3.50 8.94
C GLN A 20 -9.03 2.99 10.10
N ASN A 21 -8.35 2.41 11.10
CA ASN A 21 -8.95 1.91 12.32
C ASN A 21 -7.96 2.11 13.47
N ASP A 22 -8.24 3.06 14.35
CA ASP A 22 -7.33 3.45 15.44
C ASP A 22 -7.07 2.30 16.42
N GLU A 23 -7.98 1.34 16.52
CA GLU A 23 -7.78 0.18 17.40
C GLU A 23 -6.84 -0.85 16.81
N VAL A 24 -6.66 -0.86 15.50
CA VAL A 24 -5.85 -1.84 14.79
C VAL A 24 -4.65 -1.17 14.14
N PHE A 25 -4.87 -0.14 13.31
CA PHE A 25 -3.81 0.51 12.56
C PHE A 25 -4.25 1.85 11.99
N SER A 26 -3.42 2.87 12.21
CA SER A 26 -3.43 4.13 11.48
C SER A 26 -2.02 4.42 11.02
N PHE A 27 -1.84 4.96 9.82
CA PHE A 27 -0.50 5.27 9.34
C PHE A 27 0.10 6.43 10.15
N SER A 28 1.43 6.44 10.25
CA SER A 28 2.19 7.47 10.96
C SER A 28 2.66 8.59 10.04
N THR A 29 3.15 9.67 10.64
CA THR A 29 3.84 10.74 9.91
C THR A 29 5.05 10.19 9.14
N ASP A 30 5.74 9.20 9.71
CA ASP A 30 6.90 8.58 9.05
C ASP A 30 6.50 7.91 7.75
N ALA A 31 5.35 7.24 7.70
CA ALA A 31 4.85 6.63 6.48
C ALA A 31 4.54 7.68 5.42
N LEU A 32 3.93 8.80 5.80
CA LEU A 32 3.67 9.91 4.88
C LEU A 32 4.97 10.46 4.32
N LEU A 33 5.97 10.69 5.18
CA LEU A 33 7.28 11.18 4.73
C LEU A 33 7.94 10.20 3.77
N LEU A 34 7.92 8.91 4.07
CA LEU A 34 8.46 7.90 3.18
C LEU A 34 7.78 7.96 1.81
N GLY A 35 6.47 8.01 1.78
CA GLY A 35 5.72 8.06 0.53
C GLY A 35 5.99 9.34 -0.27
N TYR A 36 6.08 10.49 0.40
CA TYR A 36 6.33 11.75 -0.28
C TYR A 36 7.77 11.88 -0.78
N LEU A 37 8.74 11.37 -0.02
CA LEU A 37 10.16 11.52 -0.37
C LEU A 37 10.67 10.44 -1.32
N THR A 38 9.97 9.33 -1.44
CA THR A 38 10.38 8.26 -2.35
C THR A 38 10.20 8.70 -3.80
N GLU A 39 11.27 8.62 -4.57
CA GLU A 39 11.22 8.88 -6.01
C GLU A 39 10.87 7.60 -6.76
N VAL A 40 9.90 7.70 -7.66
CA VAL A 40 9.50 6.58 -8.51
C VAL A 40 9.80 6.95 -9.96
N ARG A 41 10.63 6.14 -10.61
CA ARG A 41 10.96 6.32 -12.01
C ARG A 41 9.88 5.72 -12.90
N LYS A 42 9.81 6.18 -14.14
CA LYS A 42 8.73 5.84 -15.09
C LYS A 42 8.47 4.33 -15.22
N ASN A 43 9.51 3.52 -15.23
CA ASN A 43 9.39 2.08 -15.44
C ASN A 43 9.68 1.25 -14.18
N ASP A 44 9.67 1.89 -13.02
CA ASP A 44 9.91 1.16 -11.78
C ASP A 44 8.83 0.14 -11.50
N LYS A 45 9.25 -1.06 -11.15
CA LYS A 45 8.39 -2.06 -10.53
C LYS A 45 8.54 -1.93 -9.02
N VAL A 46 7.46 -1.68 -8.33
CA VAL A 46 7.48 -1.28 -6.93
C VAL A 46 6.90 -2.39 -6.06
N MET A 47 7.59 -2.68 -4.95
CA MET A 47 7.07 -3.52 -3.89
C MET A 47 7.23 -2.81 -2.55
N ASP A 48 6.16 -2.73 -1.78
CA ASP A 48 6.15 -2.18 -0.44
C ASP A 48 6.02 -3.32 0.57
N LEU A 49 7.05 -3.49 1.41
CA LEU A 49 7.07 -4.52 2.45
C LEU A 49 6.43 -3.98 3.73
N CYS A 50 5.75 -4.85 4.47
CA CYS A 50 5.05 -4.48 5.69
C CYS A 50 4.08 -3.32 5.44
N SER A 51 3.24 -3.48 4.44
CA SER A 51 2.52 -2.38 3.81
C SER A 51 1.36 -1.82 4.65
N GLY A 52 0.98 -2.50 5.73
CA GLY A 52 -0.11 -2.05 6.60
C GLY A 52 -1.43 -1.94 5.85
N ASN A 53 -2.10 -0.82 6.03
CA ASN A 53 -3.37 -0.55 5.35
C ASN A 53 -3.22 0.02 3.93
N GLY A 54 -2.01 -0.03 3.37
CA GLY A 54 -1.78 0.35 1.98
C GLY A 54 -1.47 1.82 1.74
N VAL A 55 -1.09 2.58 2.76
CA VAL A 55 -0.83 4.02 2.59
C VAL A 55 0.33 4.29 1.61
N ILE A 56 1.43 3.54 1.71
CA ILE A 56 2.59 3.74 0.82
C ILE A 56 2.21 3.43 -0.64
N PRO A 57 1.61 2.28 -0.96
CA PRO A 57 1.14 2.05 -2.32
C PRO A 57 0.24 3.16 -2.86
N LEU A 58 -0.67 3.69 -2.05
CA LEU A 58 -1.54 4.79 -2.48
C LEU A 58 -0.74 6.05 -2.80
N LEU A 59 0.21 6.42 -1.92
CA LEU A 59 1.05 7.60 -2.16
C LEU A 59 1.92 7.45 -3.41
N LEU A 60 2.47 6.26 -3.62
CA LEU A 60 3.30 5.99 -4.79
C LEU A 60 2.48 5.88 -6.07
N ALA A 61 1.22 5.47 -5.97
CA ALA A 61 0.33 5.39 -7.12
C ALA A 61 0.13 6.75 -7.80
N ALA A 62 0.20 7.84 -7.04
CA ALA A 62 0.10 9.19 -7.57
C ALA A 62 1.32 9.58 -8.42
N LYS A 63 2.43 8.87 -8.26
CA LYS A 63 3.71 9.16 -8.93
C LYS A 63 4.04 8.17 -10.04
N SER A 64 3.21 7.16 -10.26
CA SER A 64 3.52 6.05 -11.17
C SER A 64 2.27 5.61 -11.90
N THR A 65 2.46 5.04 -13.09
CA THR A 65 1.39 4.36 -13.83
C THR A 65 1.59 2.86 -13.84
N GLN A 66 2.66 2.37 -13.21
CA GLN A 66 3.01 0.94 -13.19
C GLN A 66 2.29 0.22 -12.04
N PRO A 67 2.17 -1.11 -12.12
CA PRO A 67 1.66 -1.90 -11.01
C PRO A 67 2.52 -1.74 -9.77
N ILE A 68 1.86 -1.70 -8.61
CA ILE A 68 2.53 -1.63 -7.31
C ILE A 68 1.99 -2.77 -6.46
N GLU A 69 2.89 -3.51 -5.82
CA GLU A 69 2.52 -4.61 -4.96
C GLU A 69 2.93 -4.32 -3.52
N GLY A 70 2.04 -4.65 -2.59
CA GLY A 70 2.32 -4.57 -1.17
C GLY A 70 2.29 -5.95 -0.54
N ILE A 71 3.06 -6.12 0.53
CA ILE A 71 3.13 -7.34 1.32
C ILE A 71 2.72 -7.00 2.76
N GLU A 72 1.76 -7.71 3.28
CA GLU A 72 1.29 -7.55 4.65
C GLU A 72 0.82 -8.89 5.19
N ILE A 73 1.22 -9.23 6.42
CA ILE A 73 0.85 -10.52 7.02
C ILE A 73 -0.51 -10.50 7.71
N GLN A 74 -0.93 -9.36 8.23
CA GLN A 74 -2.18 -9.26 9.00
C GLN A 74 -3.38 -9.18 8.08
N GLU A 75 -4.26 -10.15 8.19
CA GLU A 75 -5.44 -10.26 7.33
C GLU A 75 -6.32 -9.01 7.36
N GLN A 76 -6.53 -8.44 8.54
CA GLN A 76 -7.38 -7.27 8.68
C GLN A 76 -6.81 -6.07 7.94
N LEU A 77 -5.49 -5.86 8.01
CA LEU A 77 -4.83 -4.78 7.28
C LEU A 77 -4.86 -5.00 5.77
N VAL A 78 -4.68 -6.24 5.34
CA VAL A 78 -4.78 -6.60 3.91
C VAL A 78 -6.19 -6.26 3.40
N SER A 79 -7.23 -6.61 4.15
CA SER A 79 -8.60 -6.29 3.79
C SER A 79 -8.82 -4.77 3.68
N MET A 80 -8.32 -4.01 4.65
CA MET A 80 -8.44 -2.55 4.63
C MET A 80 -7.74 -1.96 3.41
N ALA A 81 -6.54 -2.45 3.08
CA ALA A 81 -5.79 -2.00 1.92
C ALA A 81 -6.53 -2.29 0.62
N ARG A 82 -7.01 -3.50 0.45
CA ARG A 82 -7.74 -3.90 -0.77
C ARG A 82 -9.00 -3.07 -0.98
N ARG A 83 -9.74 -2.81 0.10
CA ARG A 83 -10.94 -1.98 0.02
C ARG A 83 -10.58 -0.51 -0.27
N SER A 84 -9.48 0.00 0.29
CA SER A 84 -8.99 1.34 -0.02
C SER A 84 -8.58 1.47 -1.49
N PHE A 85 -7.90 0.48 -2.03
CA PHE A 85 -7.52 0.49 -3.45
C PHE A 85 -8.76 0.54 -4.35
N LYS A 86 -9.79 -0.23 -4.00
CA LYS A 86 -11.05 -0.25 -4.74
C LYS A 86 -11.78 1.08 -4.65
N LEU A 87 -11.79 1.73 -3.49
CA LEU A 87 -12.40 3.04 -3.31
C LEU A 87 -11.84 4.09 -4.28
N ASN A 88 -10.56 3.96 -4.64
CA ASN A 88 -9.88 4.91 -5.50
C ASN A 88 -9.77 4.43 -6.96
N ASP A 89 -10.46 3.34 -7.31
CA ASP A 89 -10.36 2.72 -8.63
C ASP A 89 -8.94 2.33 -9.02
N LEU A 90 -8.15 1.90 -8.05
CA LEU A 90 -6.75 1.51 -8.25
C LEU A 90 -6.53 0.00 -8.09
N ASN A 91 -7.57 -0.78 -7.87
CA ASN A 91 -7.45 -2.20 -7.58
C ASN A 91 -7.02 -3.07 -8.77
N ASP A 92 -6.99 -2.52 -9.97
CA ASP A 92 -6.42 -3.18 -11.14
C ASP A 92 -4.89 -3.02 -11.23
N ARG A 93 -4.33 -2.06 -10.52
CA ARG A 93 -2.92 -1.70 -10.55
C ARG A 93 -2.21 -1.89 -9.21
N LEU A 94 -2.92 -1.69 -8.11
CA LEU A 94 -2.39 -1.90 -6.76
C LEU A 94 -2.89 -3.23 -6.22
N THR A 95 -1.97 -4.08 -5.79
CA THR A 95 -2.29 -5.41 -5.26
C THR A 95 -1.67 -5.57 -3.89
N MET A 96 -2.46 -6.02 -2.91
CA MET A 96 -1.97 -6.37 -1.59
C MET A 96 -1.96 -7.89 -1.46
N HIS A 97 -0.80 -8.44 -1.11
CA HIS A 97 -0.63 -9.87 -0.87
C HIS A 97 -0.56 -10.13 0.63
N ARG A 98 -1.37 -11.07 1.10
CA ARG A 98 -1.25 -11.53 2.48
C ARG A 98 -0.14 -12.56 2.55
N MET A 99 0.99 -12.18 3.14
CA MET A 99 2.18 -13.03 3.11
C MET A 99 3.15 -12.65 4.23
N ASP A 100 3.88 -13.63 4.74
CA ASP A 100 5.01 -13.42 5.62
C ASP A 100 6.24 -13.01 4.79
N LEU A 101 7.04 -12.07 5.28
CA LEU A 101 8.25 -11.62 4.58
C LEU A 101 9.19 -12.76 4.23
N LYS A 102 9.28 -13.79 5.08
CA LYS A 102 10.16 -14.94 4.82
C LYS A 102 9.78 -15.71 3.56
N ASP A 103 8.54 -15.59 3.08
CA ASP A 103 8.04 -16.32 1.92
C ASP A 103 8.13 -15.51 0.62
N VAL A 104 8.54 -14.26 0.70
CA VAL A 104 8.58 -13.35 -0.46
C VAL A 104 9.54 -13.86 -1.52
N TYR A 105 10.71 -14.35 -1.13
CA TYR A 105 11.72 -14.87 -2.06
C TYR A 105 11.24 -16.07 -2.87
N GLN A 106 10.36 -16.88 -2.29
CA GLN A 106 9.84 -18.07 -2.96
C GLN A 106 8.72 -17.75 -3.94
N THR A 107 8.00 -16.66 -3.70
CA THR A 107 6.81 -16.28 -4.47
C THR A 107 7.16 -15.27 -5.56
N PHE A 108 8.03 -14.33 -5.26
CA PHE A 108 8.42 -13.25 -6.17
C PHE A 108 9.89 -13.35 -6.49
N GLN A 109 10.24 -12.98 -7.71
CA GLN A 109 11.65 -12.89 -8.09
C GLN A 109 12.16 -11.49 -7.75
N PRO A 110 13.07 -11.36 -6.76
CA PRO A 110 13.54 -10.03 -6.33
C PRO A 110 14.10 -9.18 -7.45
N ALA A 111 14.74 -9.80 -8.43
CA ALA A 111 15.32 -9.08 -9.58
C ALA A 111 14.27 -8.38 -10.46
N GLN A 112 12.99 -8.70 -10.30
CA GLN A 112 11.93 -8.04 -11.05
C GLN A 112 11.57 -6.67 -10.49
N TYR A 113 11.91 -6.39 -9.22
CA TYR A 113 11.52 -5.15 -8.56
C TYR A 113 12.69 -4.19 -8.55
N THR A 114 12.44 -2.97 -9.00
CA THR A 114 13.47 -1.92 -9.11
C THR A 114 13.37 -0.90 -7.99
N LEU A 115 12.27 -0.92 -7.24
CA LEU A 115 12.06 -0.05 -6.08
C LEU A 115 11.36 -0.86 -4.99
N VAL A 116 11.98 -0.91 -3.82
CA VAL A 116 11.41 -1.60 -2.65
C VAL A 116 11.37 -0.61 -1.50
N THR A 117 10.19 -0.48 -0.88
CA THR A 117 9.98 0.35 0.31
C THR A 117 9.64 -0.54 1.51
N CYS A 118 9.84 0.00 2.71
CA CYS A 118 9.56 -0.76 3.92
C CYS A 118 9.12 0.15 5.06
#